data_dbfa1d7ee84ec2bc5bf9a4a3f77e06a9
#
_entry.id   dbfa1d7ee84ec2bc5bf9a4a3f77e06a9
#
_cell.length_a   1.000
_cell.length_b   1.000
_cell.length_c   1.000
_cell.angle_alpha   90.00
_cell.angle_beta   90.00
_cell.angle_gamma   90.00
#
_symmetry.space_group_name_H-M   'P 1'
#
loop_
_entity.id
_entity.type
_entity.pdbx_description
1 polymer ?
#
loop_
_entity_poly.entity_id
_entity_poly.type
_entity_poly.pdbx_seq_one_letter_code
_entity_poly.pdbx_strand_id
1 'polypeptide(L)'
;MYFISIIKRTFPKNFKGLFLRHMSKSNDIACTINVDKQSEDYAGDKLISPSASRNQEPILQVLKRFLICDIDQVEDESPLFLEISSGTGQHLAYFAPHFPGVKFQPSECDVKVMKSISYYANNCPTKNIFQPLLIDIQNKLSNYGFEEDSIDYMFNANMIHISPFECTIGLFENAGTYLKPEALMITYGPYSKDGVLSPESNVAFNASLKARNPLWGIRDINDLIKLGNENNLSLIDTVEMPANNMTLIWKKE
;
A
#
# COMPACT_ATOMS: atom_id res chain seq x y z
N MET A 1 27.79 -40.09 12.26
CA MET A 1 28.64 -38.91 12.20
C MET A 1 28.36 -38.24 10.87
N TYR A 2 27.29 -37.41 10.80
CA TYR A 2 26.91 -36.65 9.60
C TYR A 2 26.99 -35.19 9.96
N PHE A 3 27.89 -34.47 9.29
CA PHE A 3 28.03 -33.02 9.40
C PHE A 3 26.89 -32.36 8.61
N ILE A 4 26.03 -31.62 9.29
CA ILE A 4 25.05 -30.73 8.68
C ILE A 4 25.77 -29.38 8.46
N SER A 5 26.03 -29.09 7.18
CA SER A 5 26.54 -27.79 6.76
C SER A 5 25.40 -26.77 6.78
N ILE A 6 25.42 -25.86 7.75
CA ILE A 6 24.52 -24.70 7.81
C ILE A 6 25.05 -23.66 6.80
N ILE A 7 24.40 -23.57 5.66
CA ILE A 7 24.66 -22.47 4.72
C ILE A 7 23.92 -21.24 5.27
N LYS A 8 24.64 -20.37 5.95
CA LYS A 8 24.20 -19.00 6.24
C LYS A 8 24.16 -18.23 4.92
N ARG A 9 22.98 -18.07 4.32
CA ARG A 9 22.75 -17.06 3.28
C ARG A 9 22.65 -15.70 3.96
N THR A 10 23.78 -15.00 4.03
CA THR A 10 23.85 -13.60 4.40
C THR A 10 23.32 -12.78 3.24
N PHE A 11 22.33 -11.92 3.50
CA PHE A 11 21.96 -10.84 2.59
C PHE A 11 23.20 -10.05 2.17
N PRO A 12 23.28 -9.57 0.92
CA PRO A 12 24.46 -8.84 0.44
C PRO A 12 24.68 -7.58 1.30
N LYS A 13 25.90 -7.45 1.83
CA LYS A 13 26.35 -6.34 2.70
C LYS A 13 26.41 -4.96 2.03
N ASN A 14 25.83 -4.76 0.87
CA ASN A 14 25.91 -3.52 0.08
C ASN A 14 24.74 -2.53 0.26
N PHE A 15 23.87 -2.76 1.23
CA PHE A 15 22.72 -1.84 1.46
C PHE A 15 23.11 -0.48 2.07
N LYS A 16 24.35 -0.27 2.53
CA LYS A 16 24.79 1.00 3.15
C LYS A 16 25.34 2.05 2.18
N GLY A 17 25.48 1.77 0.89
CA GLY A 17 26.18 2.63 -0.08
C GLY A 17 25.32 3.43 -1.05
N LEU A 18 24.02 3.19 -1.16
CA LEU A 18 23.17 3.81 -2.21
C LEU A 18 22.37 5.03 -1.73
N PHE A 19 22.49 5.42 -0.48
CA PHE A 19 21.65 6.47 0.13
C PHE A 19 22.06 7.92 -0.22
N LEU A 20 23.11 8.17 -1.03
CA LEU A 20 23.67 9.53 -1.19
C LEU A 20 23.97 9.98 -2.64
N ARG A 21 23.37 9.41 -3.68
CA ARG A 21 23.72 9.82 -5.07
C ARG A 21 22.59 10.01 -6.08
N HIS A 22 21.37 10.35 -5.67
CA HIS A 22 20.36 10.84 -6.65
C HIS A 22 19.46 11.93 -6.05
N MET A 23 20.07 13.03 -5.59
CA MET A 23 19.40 14.31 -5.46
C MET A 23 19.86 15.19 -6.62
N SER A 24 19.28 15.03 -7.79
CA SER A 24 19.38 16.04 -8.84
C SER A 24 18.12 16.05 -9.69
N LYS A 25 17.31 17.12 -9.46
CA LYS A 25 16.34 17.69 -10.39
C LYS A 25 15.24 16.76 -10.89
N SER A 26 14.22 16.53 -10.07
CA SER A 26 12.87 16.28 -10.56
C SER A 26 11.98 17.43 -10.09
N ASN A 27 11.23 18.00 -11.02
CA ASN A 27 10.22 19.03 -10.76
C ASN A 27 9.23 18.49 -9.72
N ASP A 28 8.98 19.30 -8.68
CA ASP A 28 8.06 19.05 -7.60
C ASP A 28 6.62 18.79 -8.09
N ILE A 29 6.29 17.53 -8.38
CA ILE A 29 4.91 17.04 -8.34
C ILE A 29 4.82 16.23 -7.05
N ALA A 30 4.80 16.94 -5.94
CA ALA A 30 4.68 16.33 -4.63
C ALA A 30 3.32 15.65 -4.49
N CYS A 31 3.33 14.33 -4.36
CA CYS A 31 2.25 13.55 -3.77
C CYS A 31 2.20 13.88 -2.27
N THR A 32 1.79 15.11 -1.92
CA THR A 32 1.64 15.53 -0.52
C THR A 32 0.26 15.11 -0.04
N ILE A 33 0.22 14.08 0.79
CA ILE A 33 -0.96 13.77 1.59
C ILE A 33 -1.12 14.90 2.60
N ASN A 34 -2.17 15.72 2.42
CA ASN A 34 -2.59 16.63 3.48
C ASN A 34 -3.16 15.80 4.63
N VAL A 35 -2.33 15.55 5.64
CA VAL A 35 -2.82 15.12 6.94
C VAL A 35 -3.69 16.25 7.47
N ASP A 36 -4.98 16.00 7.68
CA ASP A 36 -5.91 16.98 8.23
C ASP A 36 -5.32 17.58 9.51
N LYS A 37 -5.24 18.91 9.58
CA LYS A 37 -4.65 19.69 10.68
C LYS A 37 -5.44 19.64 11.99
N GLN A 38 -6.14 18.53 12.29
CA GLN A 38 -6.95 18.38 13.49
C GLN A 38 -6.55 17.19 14.35
N SER A 39 -5.29 17.09 14.75
CA SER A 39 -4.94 16.29 15.93
C SER A 39 -3.56 16.71 16.45
N GLU A 40 -3.55 17.72 17.30
CA GLU A 40 -2.42 18.01 18.17
C GLU A 40 -2.48 17.10 19.40
N ASP A 41 -2.02 15.86 19.25
CA ASP A 41 -1.61 15.01 20.37
C ASP A 41 -0.33 14.27 19.94
N TYR A 42 0.77 15.01 19.99
CA TYR A 42 2.09 14.49 19.68
C TYR A 42 2.76 13.90 20.92
N ALA A 43 2.57 12.62 21.15
CA ALA A 43 3.52 11.85 21.94
C ALA A 43 4.66 11.39 21.01
N GLY A 44 5.62 12.26 20.70
CA GLY A 44 6.74 11.91 19.83
C GLY A 44 6.42 11.82 18.34
N ASP A 45 7.02 10.86 17.63
CA ASP A 45 6.93 10.71 16.17
C ASP A 45 5.60 10.07 15.66
N LYS A 46 4.69 9.66 16.56
CA LYS A 46 3.44 8.99 16.23
C LYS A 46 2.40 9.96 15.68
N LEU A 47 1.95 9.75 14.44
CA LEU A 47 0.82 10.46 13.84
C LEU A 47 -0.45 9.59 13.85
N ILE A 48 -1.62 10.23 13.97
CA ILE A 48 -2.92 9.56 13.93
C ILE A 48 -3.77 10.16 12.80
N SER A 49 -4.24 9.30 11.91
CA SER A 49 -5.20 9.65 10.86
C SER A 49 -6.61 9.23 11.27
N PRO A 50 -7.57 10.18 11.42
CA PRO A 50 -8.95 9.83 11.73
C PRO A 50 -9.61 8.93 10.67
N SER A 51 -9.22 9.05 9.40
CA SER A 51 -9.73 8.18 8.33
C SER A 51 -9.22 6.75 8.49
N ALA A 52 -7.92 6.55 8.78
CA ALA A 52 -7.38 5.23 9.05
C ALA A 52 -8.04 4.59 10.28
N SER A 53 -8.28 5.36 11.34
CA SER A 53 -8.96 4.84 12.54
C SER A 53 -10.39 4.36 12.25
N ARG A 54 -11.10 5.00 11.30
CA ARG A 54 -12.47 4.60 10.95
C ARG A 54 -12.55 3.39 10.04
N ASN A 55 -11.58 3.22 9.12
CA ASN A 55 -11.66 2.20 8.08
C ASN A 55 -10.79 0.95 8.35
N GLN A 56 -9.87 0.99 9.31
CA GLN A 56 -8.97 -0.12 9.60
C GLN A 56 -9.70 -1.42 9.93
N GLU A 57 -10.74 -1.40 10.77
CA GLU A 57 -11.49 -2.62 11.12
C GLU A 57 -12.30 -3.17 9.94
N PRO A 58 -13.10 -2.37 9.21
CA PRO A 58 -13.75 -2.85 7.99
C PRO A 58 -12.77 -3.45 6.98
N ILE A 59 -11.62 -2.82 6.74
CA ILE A 59 -10.59 -3.34 5.82
C ILE A 59 -10.02 -4.66 6.35
N LEU A 60 -9.72 -4.77 7.65
CA LEU A 60 -9.25 -6.01 8.26
C LEU A 60 -10.20 -7.19 8.00
N GLN A 61 -11.52 -6.97 8.10
CA GLN A 61 -12.49 -8.03 7.83
C GLN A 61 -12.45 -8.51 6.38
N VAL A 62 -12.14 -7.62 5.43
CA VAL A 62 -11.90 -8.01 4.03
C VAL A 62 -10.59 -8.78 3.92
N LEU A 63 -9.49 -8.27 4.49
CA LEU A 63 -8.20 -8.95 4.44
C LEU A 63 -8.25 -10.38 4.99
N LYS A 64 -9.00 -10.63 6.07
CA LYS A 64 -9.21 -11.97 6.64
C LYS A 64 -9.86 -12.98 5.66
N ARG A 65 -10.53 -12.52 4.63
CA ARG A 65 -11.13 -13.38 3.59
C ARG A 65 -10.13 -13.79 2.50
N PHE A 66 -9.10 -12.97 2.28
CA PHE A 66 -8.22 -13.08 1.12
C PHE A 66 -6.76 -13.38 1.48
N LEU A 67 -6.29 -13.03 2.68
CA LEU A 67 -4.95 -13.38 3.10
C LEU A 67 -4.92 -14.80 3.67
N ILE A 68 -4.12 -15.64 3.05
CA ILE A 68 -3.86 -17.00 3.54
C ILE A 68 -2.73 -16.90 4.57
N CYS A 69 -2.99 -17.34 5.78
CA CYS A 69 -2.01 -17.42 6.85
C CYS A 69 -1.88 -18.89 7.28
N ASP A 70 -0.94 -19.60 6.71
CA ASP A 70 -0.50 -20.87 7.30
C ASP A 70 0.49 -20.54 8.41
N ILE A 71 0.06 -20.78 9.65
CA ILE A 71 0.86 -20.50 10.86
C ILE A 71 2.09 -21.42 10.93
N ASP A 72 2.09 -22.52 10.18
CA ASP A 72 3.15 -23.53 10.15
C ASP A 72 4.22 -23.28 9.05
N GLN A 73 4.17 -22.15 8.35
CA GLN A 73 5.18 -21.84 7.32
C GLN A 73 6.52 -21.50 7.93
N VAL A 74 7.58 -21.99 7.28
CA VAL A 74 8.96 -21.66 7.63
C VAL A 74 9.18 -20.16 7.44
N GLU A 75 9.87 -19.50 8.35
CA GLU A 75 10.05 -18.03 8.39
C GLU A 75 10.55 -17.42 7.06
N ASP A 76 11.35 -18.16 6.29
CA ASP A 76 11.85 -17.73 4.99
C ASP A 76 10.80 -17.74 3.85
N GLU A 77 9.69 -18.49 4.03
CA GLU A 77 8.60 -18.62 3.05
C GLU A 77 7.38 -17.76 3.38
N SER A 78 7.47 -16.95 4.46
CA SER A 78 6.36 -16.07 4.87
C SER A 78 5.96 -15.10 3.76
N PRO A 79 4.65 -14.99 3.44
CA PRO A 79 4.16 -14.09 2.41
C PRO A 79 4.56 -12.63 2.66
N LEU A 80 4.91 -11.92 1.58
CA LEU A 80 5.23 -10.51 1.61
C LEU A 80 4.00 -9.67 1.24
N PHE A 81 3.59 -8.80 2.17
CA PHE A 81 2.52 -7.82 1.99
C PHE A 81 3.12 -6.41 1.88
N LEU A 82 3.10 -5.84 0.68
CA LEU A 82 3.58 -4.49 0.41
C LEU A 82 2.42 -3.49 0.47
N GLU A 83 2.47 -2.53 1.39
CA GLU A 83 1.54 -1.39 1.39
C GLU A 83 2.16 -0.21 0.66
N ILE A 84 1.46 0.30 -0.33
CA ILE A 84 1.81 1.51 -1.09
C ILE A 84 1.07 2.71 -0.49
N SER A 85 1.81 3.77 -0.15
CA SER A 85 1.28 4.98 0.50
C SER A 85 0.66 4.68 1.86
N SER A 86 1.49 4.24 2.80
CA SER A 86 1.10 3.84 4.16
C SER A 86 0.59 5.00 5.03
N GLY A 87 0.77 6.25 4.58
CA GLY A 87 0.36 7.43 5.31
C GLY A 87 1.01 7.50 6.69
N THR A 88 0.20 7.43 7.75
CA THR A 88 0.72 7.45 9.12
C THR A 88 1.31 6.12 9.60
N GLY A 89 1.05 5.00 8.90
CA GLY A 89 1.47 3.65 9.30
C GLY A 89 0.46 2.90 10.18
N GLN A 90 -0.72 3.48 10.44
CA GLN A 90 -1.74 2.90 11.32
C GLN A 90 -2.32 1.59 10.78
N HIS A 91 -2.55 1.47 9.47
CA HIS A 91 -3.17 0.29 8.86
C HIS A 91 -2.35 -0.96 9.16
N LEU A 92 -1.06 -0.98 8.79
CA LEU A 92 -0.23 -2.16 9.02
C LEU A 92 -0.05 -2.47 10.50
N ALA A 93 0.08 -1.44 11.36
CA ALA A 93 0.14 -1.65 12.81
C ALA A 93 -1.14 -2.31 13.37
N TYR A 94 -2.28 -2.05 12.74
CA TYR A 94 -3.55 -2.67 13.11
C TYR A 94 -3.70 -4.08 12.53
N PHE A 95 -3.24 -4.31 11.30
CA PHE A 95 -3.40 -5.59 10.60
C PHE A 95 -2.39 -6.65 11.05
N ALA A 96 -1.13 -6.29 11.21
CA ALA A 96 -0.02 -7.21 11.42
C ALA A 96 -0.20 -8.19 12.60
N PRO A 97 -0.77 -7.78 13.76
CA PRO A 97 -1.05 -8.72 14.84
C PRO A 97 -2.06 -9.83 14.51
N HIS A 98 -2.90 -9.61 13.49
CA HIS A 98 -3.88 -10.60 13.04
C HIS A 98 -3.31 -11.60 12.02
N PHE A 99 -2.12 -11.33 11.49
CA PHE A 99 -1.45 -12.13 10.47
C PHE A 99 0.03 -12.34 10.83
N PRO A 100 0.33 -13.04 11.93
CA PRO A 100 1.71 -13.18 12.43
C PRO A 100 2.65 -13.88 11.45
N GLY A 101 2.13 -14.73 10.54
CA GLY A 101 2.89 -15.40 9.49
C GLY A 101 3.15 -14.56 8.24
N VAL A 102 2.66 -13.31 8.16
CA VAL A 102 2.85 -12.41 7.00
C VAL A 102 3.92 -11.37 7.32
N LYS A 103 4.81 -11.09 6.39
CA LYS A 103 5.80 -10.00 6.46
C LYS A 103 5.19 -8.74 5.85
N PHE A 104 5.07 -7.67 6.63
CA PHE A 104 4.49 -6.40 6.20
C PHE A 104 5.58 -5.38 5.87
N GLN A 105 5.59 -4.91 4.63
CA GLN A 105 6.47 -3.86 4.16
C GLN A 105 5.68 -2.57 3.91
N PRO A 106 5.74 -1.58 4.79
CA PRO A 106 5.19 -0.25 4.53
C PRO A 106 6.05 0.52 3.53
N SER A 107 5.38 1.37 2.73
CA SER A 107 6.08 2.32 1.87
C SER A 107 5.31 3.64 1.75
N GLU A 108 6.05 4.73 1.55
CA GLU A 108 5.48 6.08 1.44
C GLU A 108 6.39 6.98 0.60
N CYS A 109 5.81 7.96 -0.09
CA CYS A 109 6.57 8.95 -0.87
C CYS A 109 6.82 10.25 -0.08
N ASP A 110 6.04 10.54 0.96
CA ASP A 110 6.23 11.72 1.82
C ASP A 110 7.18 11.40 2.99
N VAL A 111 8.39 11.98 2.93
CA VAL A 111 9.39 11.83 4.00
C VAL A 111 8.93 12.31 5.37
N LYS A 112 7.91 13.20 5.44
CA LYS A 112 7.44 13.78 6.70
C LYS A 112 6.75 12.78 7.60
N VAL A 113 6.13 11.73 7.02
CA VAL A 113 5.41 10.71 7.79
C VAL A 113 6.22 9.45 8.08
N MET A 114 7.42 9.32 7.49
CA MET A 114 8.28 8.14 7.65
C MET A 114 8.61 7.80 9.10
N LYS A 115 8.79 8.81 9.95
CA LYS A 115 9.04 8.61 11.39
C LYS A 115 7.84 7.98 12.09
N SER A 116 6.61 8.37 11.71
CA SER A 116 5.40 7.78 12.25
C SER A 116 5.27 6.32 11.84
N ILE A 117 5.54 5.98 10.58
CA ILE A 117 5.52 4.60 10.11
C ILE A 117 6.56 3.77 10.86
N SER A 118 7.78 4.28 11.02
CA SER A 118 8.83 3.62 11.81
C SER A 118 8.42 3.43 13.28
N TYR A 119 7.75 4.42 13.89
CA TYR A 119 7.21 4.28 15.24
C TYR A 119 6.25 3.09 15.34
N TYR A 120 5.29 2.98 14.42
CA TYR A 120 4.33 1.89 14.40
C TYR A 120 5.02 0.53 14.15
N ALA A 121 5.97 0.45 13.22
CA ALA A 121 6.73 -0.77 12.96
C ALA A 121 7.52 -1.24 14.19
N ASN A 122 8.23 -0.33 14.87
CA ASN A 122 9.02 -0.64 16.06
C ASN A 122 8.16 -1.10 17.25
N ASN A 123 6.91 -0.60 17.34
CA ASN A 123 6.00 -0.90 18.43
C ASN A 123 4.99 -2.01 18.08
N CYS A 124 5.07 -2.63 16.90
CA CYS A 124 4.24 -3.77 16.55
C CYS A 124 4.56 -4.97 17.46
N PRO A 125 3.56 -5.55 18.17
CA PRO A 125 3.82 -6.65 19.10
C PRO A 125 4.33 -7.91 18.42
N THR A 126 3.90 -8.20 17.19
CA THR A 126 4.28 -9.39 16.41
C THR A 126 5.62 -9.25 15.68
N LYS A 127 6.21 -8.04 15.65
CA LYS A 127 7.52 -7.75 15.03
C LYS A 127 7.65 -8.14 13.55
N ASN A 128 6.55 -8.25 12.85
CA ASN A 128 6.47 -8.64 11.43
C ASN A 128 6.23 -7.44 10.48
N ILE A 129 6.41 -6.20 10.96
CA ILE A 129 6.43 -4.98 10.13
C ILE A 129 7.88 -4.53 9.94
N PHE A 130 8.31 -4.43 8.69
CA PHE A 130 9.62 -3.91 8.33
C PHE A 130 9.69 -2.38 8.47
N GLN A 131 10.91 -1.82 8.46
CA GLN A 131 11.08 -0.38 8.37
C GLN A 131 10.55 0.14 7.02
N PRO A 132 9.93 1.32 6.99
CA PRO A 132 9.32 1.85 5.79
C PRO A 132 10.34 2.13 4.68
N LEU A 133 9.94 1.90 3.44
CA LEU A 133 10.68 2.29 2.24
C LEU A 133 10.13 3.60 1.69
N LEU A 134 11.03 4.47 1.23
CA LEU A 134 10.65 5.69 0.52
C LEU A 134 10.42 5.32 -0.95
N ILE A 135 9.16 5.13 -1.32
CA ILE A 135 8.75 4.70 -2.67
C ILE A 135 7.85 5.74 -3.32
N ASP A 136 8.24 6.22 -4.49
CA ASP A 136 7.33 6.84 -5.45
C ASP A 136 6.85 5.76 -6.41
N ILE A 137 5.56 5.46 -6.37
CA ILE A 137 4.94 4.36 -7.14
C ILE A 137 4.96 4.59 -8.66
N GLN A 138 5.24 5.79 -9.12
CA GLN A 138 5.46 6.08 -10.54
C GLN A 138 6.79 5.49 -11.06
N ASN A 139 7.68 5.07 -10.17
CA ASN A 139 8.92 4.38 -10.50
C ASN A 139 8.76 2.87 -10.37
N LYS A 140 9.58 2.12 -11.10
CA LYS A 140 9.63 0.65 -10.99
C LYS A 140 10.11 0.21 -9.60
N LEU A 141 9.47 -0.80 -9.02
CA LEU A 141 9.84 -1.33 -7.71
C LEU A 141 11.24 -1.97 -7.68
N SER A 142 11.79 -2.36 -8.83
CA SER A 142 13.20 -2.78 -8.93
C SER A 142 14.19 -1.70 -8.48
N ASN A 143 13.85 -0.42 -8.60
CA ASN A 143 14.67 0.68 -8.08
C ASN A 143 14.80 0.68 -6.56
N TYR A 144 13.90 -0.04 -5.88
CA TYR A 144 13.81 -0.18 -4.44
C TYR A 144 14.18 -1.59 -3.94
N GLY A 145 14.69 -2.44 -4.84
CA GLY A 145 15.22 -3.76 -4.52
C GLY A 145 14.23 -4.92 -4.59
N PHE A 146 13.03 -4.71 -5.16
CA PHE A 146 12.09 -5.80 -5.41
C PHE A 146 12.46 -6.52 -6.73
N GLU A 147 12.32 -7.84 -6.71
CA GLU A 147 12.43 -8.68 -7.90
C GLU A 147 11.04 -8.88 -8.52
N GLU A 148 10.96 -9.15 -9.83
CA GLU A 148 9.72 -9.54 -10.50
C GLU A 148 9.16 -10.81 -9.83
N ASP A 149 7.83 -10.96 -9.79
CA ASP A 149 7.14 -12.09 -9.21
C ASP A 149 7.55 -12.43 -7.76
N SER A 150 7.81 -11.40 -6.92
CA SER A 150 8.30 -11.58 -5.55
C SER A 150 7.31 -11.19 -4.44
N ILE A 151 6.22 -10.50 -4.78
CA ILE A 151 5.25 -9.96 -3.83
C ILE A 151 4.00 -10.84 -3.81
N ASP A 152 3.54 -11.25 -2.63
CA ASP A 152 2.33 -12.06 -2.46
C ASP A 152 1.06 -11.21 -2.36
N TYR A 153 1.16 -10.04 -1.74
CA TYR A 153 0.05 -9.10 -1.59
C TYR A 153 0.52 -7.67 -1.76
N MET A 154 -0.20 -6.90 -2.58
CA MET A 154 -0.01 -5.45 -2.67
C MET A 154 -1.28 -4.75 -2.18
N PHE A 155 -1.13 -3.75 -1.33
CA PHE A 155 -2.26 -3.04 -0.74
C PHE A 155 -2.12 -1.53 -0.91
N ASN A 156 -3.23 -0.89 -1.20
CA ASN A 156 -3.33 0.56 -1.24
C ASN A 156 -4.65 1.05 -0.67
N ALA A 157 -4.61 2.01 0.23
CA ALA A 157 -5.79 2.66 0.77
C ALA A 157 -5.77 4.16 0.48
N ASN A 158 -6.80 4.63 -0.21
CA ASN A 158 -7.10 6.04 -0.48
C ASN A 158 -6.16 6.80 -1.44
N MET A 159 -4.95 6.35 -1.76
CA MET A 159 -4.02 7.06 -2.64
C MET A 159 -4.65 7.36 -4.01
N ILE A 160 -5.35 6.40 -4.61
CA ILE A 160 -5.88 6.46 -5.98
C ILE A 160 -6.67 7.75 -6.26
N HIS A 161 -7.43 8.27 -5.29
CA HIS A 161 -8.24 9.47 -5.46
C HIS A 161 -7.59 10.76 -4.95
N ILE A 162 -6.49 10.67 -4.18
CA ILE A 162 -5.74 11.82 -3.64
C ILE A 162 -4.34 11.96 -4.25
N SER A 163 -4.15 11.42 -5.44
CA SER A 163 -2.92 11.50 -6.23
C SER A 163 -3.24 11.75 -7.71
N PRO A 164 -2.28 12.21 -8.52
CA PRO A 164 -2.38 12.20 -9.97
C PRO A 164 -2.66 10.79 -10.52
N PHE A 165 -3.33 10.71 -11.69
CA PHE A 165 -3.69 9.40 -12.26
C PHE A 165 -2.46 8.56 -12.64
N GLU A 166 -1.34 9.19 -12.91
CA GLU A 166 -0.03 8.58 -13.15
C GLU A 166 0.41 7.66 -11.99
N CYS A 167 0.07 8.03 -10.74
CA CYS A 167 0.31 7.16 -9.57
C CYS A 167 -0.55 5.89 -9.62
N THR A 168 -1.78 5.99 -10.16
CA THR A 168 -2.64 4.82 -10.37
C THR A 168 -2.09 3.92 -11.46
N ILE A 169 -1.63 4.50 -12.58
CA ILE A 169 -0.95 3.77 -13.65
C ILE A 169 0.26 3.02 -13.08
N GLY A 170 1.15 3.73 -12.37
CA GLY A 170 2.33 3.12 -11.77
C GLY A 170 1.99 2.01 -10.76
N LEU A 171 0.90 2.15 -9.99
CA LEU A 171 0.45 1.10 -9.07
C LEU A 171 0.09 -0.18 -9.84
N PHE A 172 -0.67 -0.08 -10.93
CA PHE A 172 -1.09 -1.23 -11.73
C PHE A 172 0.07 -1.86 -12.51
N GLU A 173 0.95 -1.05 -13.12
CA GLU A 173 2.16 -1.53 -13.81
C GLU A 173 3.09 -2.30 -12.85
N ASN A 174 3.31 -1.75 -11.66
CA ASN A 174 4.12 -2.41 -10.64
C ASN A 174 3.43 -3.67 -10.11
N ALA A 175 2.12 -3.66 -9.89
CA ALA A 175 1.40 -4.84 -9.46
C ALA A 175 1.49 -5.97 -10.52
N GLY A 176 1.27 -5.64 -11.79
CA GLY A 176 1.41 -6.60 -12.90
C GLY A 176 2.80 -7.18 -13.06
N THR A 177 3.84 -6.43 -12.67
CA THR A 177 5.24 -6.87 -12.80
C THR A 177 5.73 -7.63 -11.55
N TYR A 178 5.39 -7.15 -10.35
CA TYR A 178 6.07 -7.60 -9.12
C TYR A 178 5.22 -8.53 -8.25
N LEU A 179 3.91 -8.58 -8.43
CA LEU A 179 3.10 -9.63 -7.81
C LEU A 179 3.48 -11.00 -8.40
N LYS A 180 3.49 -12.03 -7.58
CA LYS A 180 3.55 -13.43 -8.05
C LYS A 180 2.33 -13.76 -8.89
N PRO A 181 2.39 -14.76 -9.81
CA PRO A 181 1.18 -15.33 -10.43
C PRO A 181 0.16 -15.73 -9.35
N GLU A 182 -1.11 -15.49 -9.59
CA GLU A 182 -2.23 -15.72 -8.67
C GLU A 182 -2.26 -14.83 -7.41
N ALA A 183 -1.25 -13.99 -7.17
CA ALA A 183 -1.19 -13.06 -6.05
C ALA A 183 -2.19 -11.90 -6.20
N LEU A 184 -2.45 -11.20 -5.10
CA LEU A 184 -3.53 -10.22 -5.04
C LEU A 184 -3.01 -8.79 -4.85
N MET A 185 -3.59 -7.85 -5.62
CA MET A 185 -3.61 -6.45 -5.26
C MET A 185 -4.98 -6.09 -4.67
N ILE A 186 -4.98 -5.36 -3.56
CA ILE A 186 -6.18 -4.94 -2.84
C ILE A 186 -6.18 -3.42 -2.77
N THR A 187 -7.21 -2.77 -3.31
CA THR A 187 -7.32 -1.31 -3.32
C THR A 187 -8.60 -0.88 -2.61
N TYR A 188 -8.49 0.10 -1.70
CA TYR A 188 -9.61 0.65 -0.91
C TYR A 188 -9.78 2.13 -1.19
N GLY A 189 -11.02 2.55 -1.38
CA GLY A 189 -11.39 3.97 -1.54
C GLY A 189 -12.80 4.17 -2.09
N PRO A 190 -13.21 5.42 -2.35
CA PRO A 190 -14.40 5.72 -3.11
C PRO A 190 -14.12 5.52 -4.60
N TYR A 191 -15.08 4.95 -5.31
CA TYR A 191 -15.04 4.76 -6.76
C TYR A 191 -16.36 5.19 -7.39
N SER A 192 -16.34 5.60 -8.66
CA SER A 192 -17.52 5.69 -9.50
C SER A 192 -17.69 4.38 -10.29
N LYS A 193 -18.88 4.15 -10.80
CA LYS A 193 -19.22 2.97 -11.58
C LYS A 193 -20.01 3.37 -12.82
N ASP A 194 -19.63 2.82 -13.97
CA ASP A 194 -20.30 3.07 -15.26
C ASP A 194 -20.40 4.57 -15.62
N GLY A 195 -19.39 5.36 -15.25
CA GLY A 195 -19.38 6.82 -15.44
C GLY A 195 -20.29 7.58 -14.46
N VAL A 196 -20.95 6.88 -13.52
CA VAL A 196 -21.87 7.49 -12.55
C VAL A 196 -21.18 7.64 -11.19
N LEU A 197 -21.00 8.88 -10.79
CA LEU A 197 -20.49 9.19 -9.45
C LEU A 197 -21.66 9.37 -8.48
N SER A 198 -21.80 8.43 -7.57
CA SER A 198 -22.86 8.39 -6.55
C SER A 198 -22.33 7.86 -5.23
N PRO A 199 -22.98 8.10 -4.11
CA PRO A 199 -24.09 9.03 -3.91
C PRO A 199 -23.65 10.50 -3.88
N GLU A 200 -24.55 11.42 -3.54
CA GLU A 200 -24.30 12.86 -3.45
C GLU A 200 -23.05 13.21 -2.60
N SER A 201 -22.81 12.48 -1.53
CA SER A 201 -21.62 12.66 -0.68
C SER A 201 -20.32 12.42 -1.44
N ASN A 202 -20.28 11.43 -2.34
CA ASN A 202 -19.10 11.17 -3.18
C ASN A 202 -18.94 12.27 -4.27
N VAL A 203 -20.05 12.82 -4.79
CA VAL A 203 -20.02 13.97 -5.70
C VAL A 203 -19.40 15.18 -5.02
N ALA A 204 -19.88 15.54 -3.82
CA ALA A 204 -19.33 16.63 -3.02
C ALA A 204 -17.86 16.40 -2.65
N PHE A 205 -17.51 15.16 -2.26
CA PHE A 205 -16.13 14.80 -1.95
C PHE A 205 -15.22 14.95 -3.17
N ASN A 206 -15.63 14.45 -4.34
CA ASN A 206 -14.88 14.59 -5.59
C ASN A 206 -14.66 16.07 -5.97
N ALA A 207 -15.68 16.92 -5.80
CA ALA A 207 -15.52 18.35 -6.00
C ALA A 207 -14.49 18.96 -5.05
N SER A 208 -14.49 18.55 -3.78
CA SER A 208 -13.51 18.99 -2.78
C SER A 208 -12.08 18.53 -3.09
N LEU A 209 -11.93 17.31 -3.65
CA LEU A 209 -10.63 16.80 -4.11
C LEU A 209 -10.07 17.65 -5.25
N LYS A 210 -10.88 17.88 -6.30
CA LYS A 210 -10.49 18.68 -7.46
C LYS A 210 -10.20 20.14 -7.13
N ALA A 211 -10.89 20.70 -6.13
CA ALA A 211 -10.63 22.06 -5.65
C ALA A 211 -9.25 22.17 -4.94
N ARG A 212 -8.79 21.09 -4.29
CA ARG A 212 -7.45 21.04 -3.68
C ARG A 212 -6.34 20.78 -4.68
N ASN A 213 -6.59 19.89 -5.62
CA ASN A 213 -5.67 19.59 -6.72
C ASN A 213 -6.48 19.09 -7.93
N PRO A 214 -6.41 19.77 -9.11
CA PRO A 214 -7.19 19.40 -10.30
C PRO A 214 -6.85 18.00 -10.85
N LEU A 215 -5.69 17.43 -10.51
CA LEU A 215 -5.28 16.08 -10.89
C LEU A 215 -5.89 14.97 -10.00
N TRP A 216 -6.47 15.36 -8.84
CA TRP A 216 -7.12 14.44 -7.94
C TRP A 216 -8.58 14.20 -8.32
N GLY A 217 -9.14 13.10 -7.83
CA GLY A 217 -10.56 12.79 -8.01
C GLY A 217 -10.85 11.31 -7.93
N ILE A 218 -12.12 11.01 -7.70
CA ILE A 218 -12.63 9.63 -7.67
C ILE A 218 -12.50 9.04 -9.07
N ARG A 219 -11.98 7.80 -9.15
CA ARG A 219 -11.76 7.08 -10.41
C ARG A 219 -12.92 6.14 -10.68
N ASP A 220 -13.18 5.87 -11.96
CA ASP A 220 -14.20 4.92 -12.37
C ASP A 220 -13.63 3.49 -12.37
N ILE A 221 -14.42 2.53 -11.85
CA ILE A 221 -14.01 1.12 -11.80
C ILE A 221 -13.73 0.58 -13.21
N ASN A 222 -14.50 0.99 -14.22
CA ASN A 222 -14.29 0.51 -15.60
C ASN A 222 -12.94 0.97 -16.17
N ASP A 223 -12.48 2.18 -15.81
CA ASP A 223 -11.16 2.63 -16.24
C ASP A 223 -10.06 1.86 -15.53
N LEU A 224 -10.26 1.51 -14.25
CA LEU A 224 -9.33 0.65 -13.51
C LEU A 224 -9.33 -0.78 -14.05
N ILE A 225 -10.48 -1.33 -14.48
CA ILE A 225 -10.55 -2.65 -15.13
C ILE A 225 -9.75 -2.66 -16.43
N LYS A 226 -9.86 -1.63 -17.26
CA LYS A 226 -9.06 -1.52 -18.49
C LYS A 226 -7.57 -1.52 -18.16
N LEU A 227 -7.17 -0.67 -17.20
CA LEU A 227 -5.79 -0.57 -16.74
C LEU A 227 -5.30 -1.89 -16.14
N GLY A 228 -6.15 -2.59 -15.38
CA GLY A 228 -5.86 -3.92 -14.86
C GLY A 228 -5.57 -4.93 -15.97
N ASN A 229 -6.47 -5.04 -16.96
CA ASN A 229 -6.31 -5.95 -18.08
C ASN A 229 -5.03 -5.68 -18.91
N GLU A 230 -4.63 -4.41 -19.05
CA GLU A 230 -3.38 -4.02 -19.71
C GLU A 230 -2.13 -4.47 -18.94
N ASN A 231 -2.30 -4.79 -17.64
CA ASN A 231 -1.22 -5.18 -16.73
C ASN A 231 -1.40 -6.61 -16.16
N ASN A 232 -2.14 -7.48 -16.83
CA ASN A 232 -2.42 -8.87 -16.41
C ASN A 232 -3.05 -8.98 -15.01
N LEU A 233 -3.94 -8.05 -14.68
CA LEU A 233 -4.68 -8.03 -13.42
C LEU A 233 -6.17 -8.08 -13.70
N SER A 234 -6.85 -9.11 -13.19
CA SER A 234 -8.30 -9.26 -13.28
C SER A 234 -8.98 -8.80 -12.00
N LEU A 235 -10.03 -8.00 -12.09
CA LEU A 235 -10.90 -7.67 -10.95
C LEU A 235 -11.74 -8.91 -10.61
N ILE A 236 -11.48 -9.55 -9.46
CA ILE A 236 -12.15 -10.81 -9.07
C ILE A 236 -13.24 -10.60 -8.01
N ASP A 237 -13.20 -9.51 -7.23
CA ASP A 237 -14.25 -9.19 -6.25
C ASP A 237 -14.32 -7.68 -6.00
N THR A 238 -15.52 -7.22 -5.63
CA THR A 238 -15.81 -5.85 -5.23
C THR A 238 -16.62 -5.89 -3.95
N VAL A 239 -16.04 -5.44 -2.84
CA VAL A 239 -16.67 -5.45 -1.53
C VAL A 239 -17.13 -4.05 -1.18
N GLU A 240 -18.44 -3.88 -0.94
CA GLU A 240 -18.99 -2.62 -0.42
C GLU A 240 -18.50 -2.35 0.99
N MET A 241 -18.10 -1.11 1.24
CA MET A 241 -17.48 -0.69 2.49
C MET A 241 -18.25 0.49 3.11
N PRO A 242 -18.13 0.72 4.43
CA PRO A 242 -18.74 1.89 5.07
C PRO A 242 -18.35 3.21 4.39
N ALA A 243 -19.25 4.21 4.54
CA ALA A 243 -19.10 5.56 4.01
C ALA A 243 -18.90 5.62 2.47
N ASN A 244 -19.62 4.75 1.75
CA ASN A 244 -19.64 4.70 0.29
C ASN A 244 -18.27 4.46 -0.36
N ASN A 245 -17.41 3.74 0.36
CA ASN A 245 -16.16 3.21 -0.19
C ASN A 245 -16.37 1.79 -0.71
N MET A 246 -15.39 1.28 -1.42
CA MET A 246 -15.31 -0.11 -1.86
C MET A 246 -13.89 -0.62 -1.66
N THR A 247 -13.76 -1.94 -1.50
CA THR A 247 -12.50 -2.64 -1.64
C THR A 247 -12.55 -3.46 -2.93
N LEU A 248 -11.61 -3.21 -3.82
CA LEU A 248 -11.47 -3.93 -5.08
C LEU A 248 -10.34 -4.94 -4.94
N ILE A 249 -10.62 -6.20 -5.32
CA ILE A 249 -9.67 -7.30 -5.25
C ILE A 249 -9.24 -7.65 -6.69
N TRP A 250 -7.97 -7.47 -6.95
CA TRP A 250 -7.34 -7.75 -8.24
C TRP A 250 -6.46 -8.96 -8.12
N LYS A 251 -6.52 -9.87 -9.07
CA LYS A 251 -5.66 -11.05 -9.13
C LYS A 251 -4.74 -10.96 -10.32
N LYS A 252 -3.45 -11.26 -10.13
CA LYS A 252 -2.51 -11.41 -11.23
C LYS A 252 -2.74 -12.75 -11.94
N GLU A 253 -2.85 -12.71 -13.27
CA GLU A 253 -3.01 -13.87 -14.14
C GLU A 253 -1.69 -14.66 -14.28
#